data_8f81b6632ce88c3b753ba5c1872c6d92
#
_entry.id   8f81b6632ce88c3b753ba5c1872c6d92
#
_cell.length_a   1.000
_cell.length_b   1.000
_cell.length_c   1.000
_cell.angle_alpha   90.00
_cell.angle_beta   90.00
_cell.angle_gamma   90.00
#
_symmetry.space_group_name_H-M   'P 1'
#
loop_
_entity.id
_entity.type
_entity.pdbx_description
1 polymer ?
#
loop_
_entity_poly.entity_id
_entity_poly.type
_entity_poly.pdbx_seq_one_letter_code
_entity_poly.pdbx_strand_id
1 'polypeptide(L)'
;YKAARRLWLKLAEQEKFRKEWKILTEELSAYPNDLVAFELLNEPVAPYATQWNALSANLVRDIRATQPERKLIIGPNGWNNINQLGTLTLPRKDANIILTFHFYTPHLLTHYRSEWTGYKDIACNVNYPGELISAEDFNALTKEQQNYIRGQVGSYDRKTLEKEIEKAVKRAKELGGVQLYCGEYGCYHYAPRTARIAWTADVSSILAAAGIAYSYWEYKGGGYSFCKENGEIANEELYHAIIQ
;
A
#
# COMPACT_ATOMS: atom_id res chain seq x y z
N TYR A 1 -0.65 17.82 1.78
CA TYR A 1 -1.95 17.52 2.44
C TYR A 1 -3.05 18.56 2.18
N LYS A 2 -2.78 19.89 2.08
CA LYS A 2 -3.82 20.89 1.77
C LYS A 2 -4.40 20.76 0.35
N ALA A 3 -3.58 20.42 -0.64
CA ALA A 3 -4.04 20.22 -2.02
C ALA A 3 -4.90 18.95 -2.16
N ALA A 4 -4.48 17.84 -1.54
CA ALA A 4 -5.26 16.60 -1.52
C ALA A 4 -6.65 16.78 -0.92
N ARG A 5 -6.79 17.59 0.13
CA ARG A 5 -8.10 17.87 0.74
C ARG A 5 -9.07 18.59 -0.20
N ARG A 6 -8.57 19.47 -1.11
CA ARG A 6 -9.42 20.17 -2.09
C ARG A 6 -10.06 19.22 -3.10
N LEU A 7 -9.34 18.17 -3.51
CA LEU A 7 -9.85 17.18 -4.44
C LEU A 7 -11.18 16.57 -3.96
N TRP A 8 -11.32 16.35 -2.66
CA TRP A 8 -12.51 15.75 -2.07
C TRP A 8 -13.66 16.74 -1.80
N LEU A 9 -13.37 18.03 -1.70
CA LEU A 9 -14.33 19.05 -1.28
C LEU A 9 -14.82 19.95 -2.42
N LYS A 10 -14.15 19.96 -3.59
CA LYS A 10 -14.45 20.89 -4.68
C LYS A 10 -14.59 20.15 -6.01
N LEU A 11 -15.74 20.26 -6.63
CA LEU A 11 -15.99 19.69 -7.96
C LEU A 11 -15.00 20.20 -9.02
N ALA A 12 -14.65 21.48 -8.97
CA ALA A 12 -13.68 22.07 -9.90
C ALA A 12 -12.29 21.40 -9.82
N GLU A 13 -11.85 20.96 -8.63
CA GLU A 13 -10.58 20.23 -8.48
C GLU A 13 -10.70 18.78 -9.03
N GLN A 14 -11.86 18.15 -8.89
CA GLN A 14 -12.12 16.84 -9.52
C GLN A 14 -12.16 16.95 -11.04
N GLU A 15 -12.77 18.00 -11.59
CA GLU A 15 -12.77 18.25 -13.04
C GLU A 15 -11.37 18.53 -13.57
N LYS A 16 -10.56 19.29 -12.82
CA LYS A 16 -9.15 19.52 -13.15
C LYS A 16 -8.38 18.21 -13.17
N PHE A 17 -8.51 17.38 -12.16
CA PHE A 17 -7.86 16.07 -12.06
C PHE A 17 -8.28 15.14 -13.22
N ARG A 18 -9.55 15.13 -13.58
CA ARG A 18 -10.03 14.38 -14.75
C ARG A 18 -9.46 14.90 -16.08
N LYS A 19 -9.27 16.22 -16.23
CA LYS A 19 -8.61 16.81 -17.40
C LYS A 19 -7.13 16.41 -17.47
N GLU A 20 -6.43 16.39 -16.35
CA GLU A 20 -5.04 15.90 -16.27
C GLU A 20 -4.96 14.43 -16.70
N TRP A 21 -5.87 13.58 -16.22
CA TRP A 21 -5.97 12.18 -16.67
C TRP A 21 -6.27 12.06 -18.17
N LYS A 22 -7.12 12.92 -18.73
CA LYS A 22 -7.38 12.94 -20.17
C LYS A 22 -6.10 13.20 -20.97
N ILE A 23 -5.31 14.21 -20.57
CA ILE A 23 -4.02 14.51 -21.21
C ILE A 23 -3.09 13.31 -21.12
N LEU A 24 -2.90 12.73 -19.93
CA LEU A 24 -2.06 11.54 -19.74
C LEU A 24 -2.53 10.36 -20.60
N THR A 25 -3.83 10.15 -20.71
CA THR A 25 -4.43 9.08 -21.51
C THR A 25 -4.14 9.28 -23.02
N GLU A 26 -4.19 10.51 -23.50
CA GLU A 26 -3.88 10.86 -24.89
C GLU A 26 -2.37 10.69 -25.17
N GLU A 27 -1.50 11.25 -24.33
CA GLU A 27 -0.03 11.18 -24.48
C GLU A 27 0.49 9.73 -24.41
N LEU A 28 -0.08 8.92 -23.52
CA LEU A 28 0.33 7.53 -23.33
C LEU A 28 -0.41 6.53 -24.22
N SER A 29 -1.25 7.01 -25.13
CA SER A 29 -2.03 6.14 -26.05
C SER A 29 -1.18 5.33 -27.01
N ALA A 30 0.00 5.87 -27.40
CA ALA A 30 0.94 5.21 -28.28
C ALA A 30 1.65 3.99 -27.66
N TYR A 31 1.62 3.86 -26.33
CA TYR A 31 2.25 2.74 -25.65
C TYR A 31 1.32 1.54 -25.56
N PRO A 32 1.80 0.31 -25.83
CA PRO A 32 1.01 -0.92 -25.73
C PRO A 32 0.39 -1.16 -24.35
N ASN A 33 -0.78 -1.78 -24.32
CA ASN A 33 -1.52 -2.06 -23.09
C ASN A 33 -0.85 -3.09 -22.17
N ASP A 34 0.04 -3.90 -22.67
CA ASP A 34 0.85 -4.87 -21.93
C ASP A 34 2.12 -4.28 -21.28
N LEU A 35 2.53 -3.09 -21.74
CA LEU A 35 3.70 -2.40 -21.21
C LEU A 35 3.38 -1.27 -20.22
N VAL A 36 2.19 -0.66 -20.33
CA VAL A 36 1.81 0.49 -19.51
C VAL A 36 0.42 0.28 -18.92
N ALA A 37 0.33 0.32 -17.60
CA ALA A 37 -0.91 0.39 -16.84
C ALA A 37 -1.05 1.77 -16.17
N PHE A 38 -2.29 2.21 -15.91
CA PHE A 38 -2.57 3.48 -15.24
C PHE A 38 -3.04 3.23 -13.81
N GLU A 39 -2.29 3.68 -12.83
CA GLU A 39 -2.76 3.74 -11.45
C GLU A 39 -3.46 5.08 -11.20
N LEU A 40 -4.77 5.04 -10.90
CA LEU A 40 -5.60 6.23 -10.92
C LEU A 40 -5.24 7.25 -9.84
N LEU A 41 -4.84 6.80 -8.67
CA LEU A 41 -4.36 7.65 -7.58
C LEU A 41 -3.65 6.79 -6.53
N ASN A 42 -2.42 7.17 -6.18
CA ASN A 42 -1.73 6.60 -5.03
C ASN A 42 -2.41 7.05 -3.73
N GLU A 43 -2.74 6.10 -2.86
CA GLU A 43 -3.21 6.32 -1.49
C GLU A 43 -4.34 7.37 -1.35
N PRO A 44 -5.50 7.18 -1.95
CA PRO A 44 -6.61 8.10 -1.79
C PRO A 44 -7.06 8.21 -0.32
N VAL A 45 -7.28 9.45 0.16
CA VAL A 45 -7.68 9.77 1.54
C VAL A 45 -8.91 10.70 1.57
N ALA A 46 -9.95 10.29 0.88
CA ALA A 46 -11.23 10.98 0.92
C ALA A 46 -11.87 10.88 2.32
N PRO A 47 -12.62 11.89 2.79
CA PRO A 47 -13.41 11.81 4.02
C PRO A 47 -14.35 10.60 4.09
N TYR A 48 -14.92 10.21 2.95
CA TYR A 48 -15.77 9.03 2.80
C TYR A 48 -15.33 8.21 1.58
N ALA A 49 -15.30 6.89 1.71
CA ALA A 49 -14.95 5.98 0.61
C ALA A 49 -15.83 6.18 -0.64
N THR A 50 -17.09 6.57 -0.47
CA THR A 50 -18.02 6.86 -1.56
C THR A 50 -17.56 8.00 -2.47
N GLN A 51 -16.82 8.98 -1.96
CA GLN A 51 -16.27 10.08 -2.76
C GLN A 51 -15.16 9.57 -3.71
N TRP A 52 -14.27 8.70 -3.21
CA TRP A 52 -13.25 8.05 -4.05
C TRP A 52 -13.90 7.12 -5.06
N ASN A 53 -14.86 6.30 -4.63
CA ASN A 53 -15.60 5.40 -5.53
C ASN A 53 -16.27 6.17 -6.69
N ALA A 54 -16.87 7.33 -6.41
CA ALA A 54 -17.48 8.16 -7.44
C ALA A 54 -16.45 8.77 -8.40
N LEU A 55 -15.33 9.29 -7.86
CA LEU A 55 -14.27 9.89 -8.68
C LEU A 55 -13.56 8.83 -9.54
N SER A 56 -13.18 7.68 -8.97
CA SER A 56 -12.56 6.59 -9.70
C SER A 56 -13.46 6.02 -10.79
N ALA A 57 -14.75 5.86 -10.54
CA ALA A 57 -15.73 5.44 -11.55
C ALA A 57 -15.82 6.43 -12.73
N ASN A 58 -15.75 7.74 -12.45
CA ASN A 58 -15.70 8.76 -13.49
C ASN A 58 -14.43 8.67 -14.33
N LEU A 59 -13.25 8.51 -13.67
CA LEU A 59 -11.98 8.33 -14.36
C LEU A 59 -11.96 7.09 -15.24
N VAL A 60 -12.45 5.96 -14.71
CA VAL A 60 -12.57 4.72 -15.50
C VAL A 60 -13.41 4.96 -16.75
N ARG A 61 -14.59 5.57 -16.61
CA ARG A 61 -15.46 5.87 -17.76
C ARG A 61 -14.77 6.76 -18.79
N ASP A 62 -14.07 7.82 -18.34
CA ASP A 62 -13.38 8.76 -19.23
C ASP A 62 -12.23 8.08 -19.98
N ILE A 63 -11.43 7.25 -19.31
CA ILE A 63 -10.31 6.50 -19.93
C ILE A 63 -10.86 5.43 -20.89
N ARG A 64 -11.90 4.68 -20.51
CA ARG A 64 -12.50 3.64 -21.34
C ARG A 64 -13.11 4.16 -22.64
N ALA A 65 -13.50 5.43 -22.70
CA ALA A 65 -13.99 6.05 -23.92
C ALA A 65 -12.96 6.09 -25.06
N THR A 66 -11.66 6.11 -24.75
CA THR A 66 -10.57 6.17 -25.74
C THR A 66 -9.61 4.99 -25.66
N GLN A 67 -9.46 4.35 -24.48
CA GLN A 67 -8.59 3.21 -24.27
C GLN A 67 -9.35 2.07 -23.55
N PRO A 68 -10.19 1.31 -24.26
CA PRO A 68 -11.05 0.27 -23.66
C PRO A 68 -10.24 -0.87 -23.05
N GLU A 69 -9.04 -1.18 -23.58
CA GLU A 69 -8.20 -2.31 -23.15
C GLU A 69 -7.08 -1.93 -22.19
N ARG A 70 -6.93 -0.64 -21.83
CA ARG A 70 -5.87 -0.18 -20.94
C ARG A 70 -6.03 -0.80 -19.55
N LYS A 71 -4.98 -1.40 -18.99
CA LYS A 71 -4.99 -1.86 -17.61
C LYS A 71 -5.06 -0.68 -16.65
N LEU A 72 -6.03 -0.71 -15.74
CA LEU A 72 -6.24 0.30 -14.71
C LEU A 72 -5.98 -0.31 -13.34
N ILE A 73 -5.13 0.32 -12.55
CA ILE A 73 -4.82 -0.08 -11.20
C ILE A 73 -5.62 0.81 -10.25
N ILE A 74 -6.41 0.20 -9.39
CA ILE A 74 -7.33 0.92 -8.48
C ILE A 74 -7.24 0.30 -7.10
N GLY A 75 -6.92 1.12 -6.10
CA GLY A 75 -6.90 0.74 -4.69
C GLY A 75 -8.03 1.38 -3.88
N PRO A 76 -8.26 0.92 -2.65
CA PRO A 76 -9.30 1.46 -1.77
C PRO A 76 -8.93 2.82 -1.19
N ASN A 77 -9.94 3.58 -0.76
CA ASN A 77 -9.73 4.75 0.08
C ASN A 77 -9.02 4.37 1.40
N GLY A 78 -8.35 5.34 2.03
CA GLY A 78 -7.64 5.13 3.30
C GLY A 78 -6.26 4.51 3.09
N TRP A 79 -5.41 5.18 2.27
CA TRP A 79 -4.01 4.80 2.00
C TRP A 79 -3.84 3.42 1.35
N ASN A 80 -4.73 3.05 0.45
CA ASN A 80 -4.71 1.71 -0.16
C ASN A 80 -4.67 0.56 0.86
N ASN A 81 -5.14 0.80 2.09
CA ASN A 81 -5.04 -0.15 3.20
C ASN A 81 -5.86 -1.41 2.90
N ILE A 82 -5.26 -2.57 3.07
CA ILE A 82 -5.89 -3.88 2.82
C ILE A 82 -7.22 -4.06 3.56
N ASN A 83 -7.37 -3.48 4.76
CA ASN A 83 -8.60 -3.54 5.54
C ASN A 83 -9.73 -2.67 4.97
N GLN A 84 -9.45 -1.80 4.01
CA GLN A 84 -10.42 -0.95 3.34
C GLN A 84 -10.90 -1.52 1.99
N LEU A 85 -10.37 -2.66 1.55
CA LEU A 85 -10.75 -3.29 0.28
C LEU A 85 -12.26 -3.54 0.15
N GLY A 86 -12.95 -3.84 1.26
CA GLY A 86 -14.40 -4.01 1.28
C GLY A 86 -15.19 -2.75 0.96
N THR A 87 -14.61 -1.57 1.11
CA THR A 87 -15.26 -0.28 0.84
C THR A 87 -15.16 0.17 -0.61
N LEU A 88 -14.26 -0.45 -1.40
CA LEU A 88 -14.03 -0.12 -2.81
C LEU A 88 -15.12 -0.74 -3.68
N THR A 89 -15.68 0.09 -4.56
CA THR A 89 -16.59 -0.34 -5.62
C THR A 89 -15.90 -0.24 -6.97
N LEU A 90 -15.81 -1.35 -7.70
CA LEU A 90 -15.25 -1.41 -9.04
C LEU A 90 -16.36 -1.57 -10.10
N PRO A 91 -16.11 -1.13 -11.33
CA PRO A 91 -17.00 -1.43 -12.47
C PRO A 91 -17.18 -2.95 -12.64
N ARG A 92 -18.40 -3.36 -12.85
CA ARG A 92 -18.71 -4.78 -13.08
C ARG A 92 -18.20 -5.23 -14.45
N LYS A 93 -17.59 -6.42 -14.51
CA LYS A 93 -17.16 -7.08 -15.76
C LYS A 93 -16.07 -6.34 -16.55
N ASP A 94 -15.27 -5.49 -15.93
CA ASP A 94 -14.08 -4.92 -16.57
C ASP A 94 -12.86 -5.80 -16.26
N ALA A 95 -12.47 -6.63 -17.22
CA ALA A 95 -11.36 -7.59 -17.07
C ALA A 95 -9.97 -6.90 -17.05
N ASN A 96 -9.90 -5.61 -17.40
CA ASN A 96 -8.67 -4.84 -17.44
C ASN A 96 -8.49 -3.97 -16.19
N ILE A 97 -9.10 -4.34 -15.06
CA ILE A 97 -8.86 -3.73 -13.75
C ILE A 97 -7.94 -4.64 -12.93
N ILE A 98 -6.95 -4.03 -12.29
CA ILE A 98 -6.06 -4.62 -11.29
C ILE A 98 -6.41 -3.97 -9.95
N LEU A 99 -6.73 -4.80 -8.95
CA LEU A 99 -6.99 -4.34 -7.59
C LEU A 99 -5.66 -4.20 -6.85
N THR A 100 -5.32 -2.98 -6.43
CA THR A 100 -4.11 -2.75 -5.64
C THR A 100 -4.42 -2.55 -4.17
N PHE A 101 -3.44 -2.86 -3.34
CA PHE A 101 -3.40 -2.53 -1.91
C PHE A 101 -1.96 -2.30 -1.46
N HIS A 102 -1.79 -1.56 -0.35
CA HIS A 102 -0.52 -1.41 0.35
C HIS A 102 -0.53 -2.27 1.62
N PHE A 103 0.62 -2.85 1.94
CA PHE A 103 0.75 -3.76 3.06
C PHE A 103 1.88 -3.36 4.01
N TYR A 104 1.49 -2.82 5.15
CA TYR A 104 2.40 -2.35 6.19
C TYR A 104 2.04 -2.87 7.58
N THR A 105 1.37 -4.04 7.67
CA THR A 105 0.98 -4.64 8.95
C THR A 105 2.11 -5.48 9.54
N PRO A 106 2.49 -5.28 10.83
CA PRO A 106 1.99 -4.29 11.77
C PRO A 106 2.67 -2.91 11.58
N HIS A 107 1.87 -1.85 11.58
CA HIS A 107 2.35 -0.51 11.22
C HIS A 107 3.40 0.05 12.22
N LEU A 108 3.34 -0.33 13.49
CA LEU A 108 4.35 0.03 14.48
C LEU A 108 5.74 -0.52 14.12
N LEU A 109 5.85 -1.72 13.52
CA LEU A 109 7.12 -2.27 13.04
C LEU A 109 7.57 -1.57 11.75
N THR A 110 6.67 -1.52 10.76
CA THR A 110 7.02 -1.06 9.41
C THR A 110 7.27 0.44 9.31
N HIS A 111 6.76 1.21 10.26
CA HIS A 111 6.96 2.66 10.39
C HIS A 111 7.65 3.03 11.71
N TYR A 112 8.37 2.08 12.30
CA TYR A 112 9.02 2.31 13.59
C TYR A 112 9.89 3.57 13.56
N ARG A 113 9.59 4.52 14.47
CA ARG A 113 10.25 5.82 14.63
C ARG A 113 10.27 6.69 13.36
N SER A 114 9.35 6.48 12.43
CA SER A 114 9.26 7.34 11.25
C SER A 114 8.80 8.76 11.63
N GLU A 115 9.47 9.77 11.10
CA GLU A 115 9.27 11.17 11.49
C GLU A 115 7.89 11.77 11.13
N TRP A 116 7.21 11.18 10.15
CA TRP A 116 5.91 11.65 9.66
C TRP A 116 4.72 10.95 10.33
N THR A 117 4.97 10.06 11.28
CA THR A 117 3.94 9.35 12.06
C THR A 117 4.01 9.67 13.53
N GLY A 118 2.98 9.27 14.29
CA GLY A 118 3.00 9.33 15.75
C GLY A 118 3.97 8.34 16.41
N TYR A 119 4.70 7.54 15.63
CA TYR A 119 5.74 6.62 16.15
C TYR A 119 7.10 7.28 16.35
N LYS A 120 7.29 8.53 15.88
CA LYS A 120 8.57 9.24 15.95
C LYS A 120 9.23 9.16 17.33
N ASP A 121 8.47 9.41 18.38
CA ASP A 121 8.95 9.51 19.75
C ASP A 121 8.63 8.25 20.58
N ILE A 122 8.20 7.15 19.93
CA ILE A 122 7.97 5.88 20.62
C ILE A 122 9.28 5.13 20.76
N ALA A 123 9.84 5.17 21.99
CA ALA A 123 11.04 4.46 22.34
C ALA A 123 10.70 3.15 23.06
N CYS A 124 10.51 2.09 22.30
CA CYS A 124 10.33 0.73 22.81
C CYS A 124 11.08 -0.25 21.90
N ASN A 125 11.30 -1.48 22.36
CA ASN A 125 11.83 -2.51 21.48
C ASN A 125 10.69 -3.12 20.68
N VAL A 126 10.77 -3.08 19.37
CA VAL A 126 9.85 -3.79 18.47
C VAL A 126 10.49 -5.06 17.94
N ASN A 127 9.72 -6.12 17.75
CA ASN A 127 10.21 -7.41 17.33
C ASN A 127 9.32 -8.08 16.27
N TYR A 128 9.92 -8.95 15.47
CA TYR A 128 9.26 -9.85 14.54
C TYR A 128 10.23 -10.99 14.16
N PRO A 129 9.77 -12.26 14.07
CA PRO A 129 8.46 -12.75 14.50
C PRO A 129 8.33 -12.83 16.01
N GLY A 130 7.10 -12.86 16.51
CA GLY A 130 6.76 -12.99 17.92
C GLY A 130 5.96 -11.82 18.48
N GLU A 131 6.09 -11.58 19.77
CA GLU A 131 5.44 -10.46 20.44
C GLU A 131 6.04 -9.14 19.93
N LEU A 132 5.20 -8.27 19.33
CA LEU A 132 5.65 -7.05 18.68
C LEU A 132 6.34 -6.07 19.64
N ILE A 133 5.80 -5.97 20.85
CA ILE A 133 6.33 -5.15 21.96
C ILE A 133 6.07 -5.89 23.28
N SER A 134 7.06 -5.94 24.15
CA SER A 134 6.91 -6.57 25.47
C SER A 134 5.92 -5.81 26.35
N ALA A 135 5.32 -6.50 27.32
CA ALA A 135 4.45 -5.85 28.33
C ALA A 135 5.23 -4.81 29.14
N GLU A 136 6.52 -5.04 29.40
CA GLU A 136 7.40 -4.10 30.10
C GLU A 136 7.60 -2.81 29.29
N ASP A 137 8.02 -2.93 28.02
CA ASP A 137 8.19 -1.78 27.12
C ASP A 137 6.87 -1.02 26.95
N PHE A 138 5.73 -1.73 26.78
CA PHE A 138 4.43 -1.08 26.65
C PHE A 138 4.04 -0.28 27.89
N ASN A 139 4.28 -0.83 29.08
CA ASN A 139 3.95 -0.17 30.35
C ASN A 139 4.88 1.03 30.65
N ALA A 140 6.09 1.04 30.10
CA ALA A 140 7.03 2.17 30.21
C ALA A 140 6.63 3.38 29.35
N LEU A 141 5.76 3.21 28.34
CA LEU A 141 5.27 4.30 27.50
C LEU A 141 4.29 5.21 28.23
N THR A 142 4.19 6.47 27.79
CA THR A 142 3.13 7.38 28.26
C THR A 142 1.75 6.85 27.90
N LYS A 143 0.73 7.29 28.63
CA LYS A 143 -0.66 6.90 28.34
C LYS A 143 -1.12 7.28 26.94
N GLU A 144 -0.65 8.40 26.41
CA GLU A 144 -0.93 8.84 25.04
C GLU A 144 -0.31 7.88 24.02
N GLN A 145 0.97 7.53 24.19
CA GLN A 145 1.67 6.57 23.35
C GLN A 145 1.03 5.18 23.42
N GLN A 146 0.70 4.69 24.64
CA GLN A 146 -0.03 3.41 24.82
C GLN A 146 -1.35 3.40 24.04
N ASN A 147 -2.14 4.49 24.14
CA ASN A 147 -3.41 4.59 23.43
C ASN A 147 -3.22 4.60 21.90
N TYR A 148 -2.17 5.27 21.41
CA TYR A 148 -1.87 5.36 20.00
C TYR A 148 -1.51 4.00 19.38
N ILE A 149 -0.74 3.16 20.08
CA ILE A 149 -0.30 1.85 19.56
C ILE A 149 -1.14 0.67 20.02
N ARG A 150 -2.09 0.86 20.94
CA ARG A 150 -2.87 -0.23 21.59
C ARG A 150 -3.46 -1.25 20.60
N GLY A 151 -3.97 -0.78 19.48
CA GLY A 151 -4.55 -1.63 18.44
C GLY A 151 -3.54 -2.49 17.65
N GLN A 152 -2.26 -2.32 17.92
CA GLN A 152 -1.18 -3.04 17.23
C GLN A 152 -0.38 -3.96 18.19
N VAL A 153 -0.67 -3.88 19.49
CA VAL A 153 -0.02 -4.77 20.47
C VAL A 153 -0.52 -6.19 20.24
N GLY A 154 0.40 -7.14 20.12
CA GLY A 154 0.09 -8.54 19.90
C GLY A 154 1.29 -9.30 19.32
N SER A 155 1.08 -10.57 19.05
CA SER A 155 2.08 -11.42 18.40
C SER A 155 1.84 -11.47 16.90
N TYR A 156 2.92 -11.30 16.14
CA TYR A 156 2.92 -11.36 14.69
C TYR A 156 3.95 -12.39 14.21
N ASP A 157 3.51 -13.22 13.30
CA ASP A 157 4.31 -14.23 12.64
C ASP A 157 3.87 -14.34 11.17
N ARG A 158 4.54 -15.19 10.40
CA ARG A 158 4.18 -15.47 9.01
C ARG A 158 2.70 -15.82 8.83
N LYS A 159 2.15 -16.65 9.70
CA LYS A 159 0.75 -17.10 9.63
C LYS A 159 -0.23 -15.95 9.84
N THR A 160 0.11 -15.03 10.74
CA THR A 160 -0.69 -13.81 10.99
C THR A 160 -0.67 -12.90 9.76
N LEU A 161 0.50 -12.70 9.11
CA LEU A 161 0.61 -11.89 7.88
C LEU A 161 -0.14 -12.54 6.72
N GLU A 162 -0.03 -13.85 6.56
CA GLU A 162 -0.74 -14.62 5.54
C GLU A 162 -2.26 -14.43 5.65
N LYS A 163 -2.81 -14.56 6.87
CA LYS A 163 -4.22 -14.31 7.14
C LYS A 163 -4.67 -12.88 6.80
N GLU A 164 -3.80 -11.89 7.02
CA GLU A 164 -4.09 -10.51 6.61
C GLU A 164 -4.11 -10.36 5.08
N ILE A 165 -3.15 -10.97 4.37
CA ILE A 165 -3.08 -10.91 2.90
C ILE A 165 -4.22 -11.71 2.24
N GLU A 166 -4.69 -12.79 2.87
CA GLU A 166 -5.87 -13.54 2.40
C GLU A 166 -7.13 -12.68 2.23
N LYS A 167 -7.25 -11.57 2.97
CA LYS A 167 -8.35 -10.61 2.79
C LYS A 167 -8.40 -10.04 1.37
N ALA A 168 -7.24 -9.75 0.78
CA ALA A 168 -7.15 -9.27 -0.60
C ALA A 168 -7.53 -10.38 -1.60
N VAL A 169 -7.06 -11.61 -1.39
CA VAL A 169 -7.41 -12.77 -2.23
C VAL A 169 -8.91 -13.03 -2.20
N LYS A 170 -9.50 -13.00 -1.00
CA LYS A 170 -10.96 -13.14 -0.84
C LYS A 170 -11.71 -12.04 -1.59
N ARG A 171 -11.27 -10.78 -1.39
CA ARG A 171 -11.92 -9.63 -2.06
C ARG A 171 -11.83 -9.72 -3.58
N ALA A 172 -10.69 -10.11 -4.13
CA ALA A 172 -10.52 -10.29 -5.56
C ALA A 172 -11.48 -11.35 -6.13
N LYS A 173 -11.68 -12.46 -5.42
CA LYS A 173 -12.67 -13.50 -5.78
C LYS A 173 -14.11 -12.96 -5.77
N GLU A 174 -14.48 -12.19 -4.75
CA GLU A 174 -15.81 -11.54 -4.66
C GLU A 174 -16.08 -10.56 -5.83
N LEU A 175 -15.01 -9.95 -6.35
CA LEU A 175 -15.04 -9.04 -7.50
C LEU A 175 -14.96 -9.76 -8.86
N GLY A 176 -15.05 -11.09 -8.89
CA GLY A 176 -15.05 -11.87 -10.13
C GLY A 176 -13.67 -12.36 -10.58
N GLY A 177 -12.70 -12.41 -9.67
CA GLY A 177 -11.35 -12.90 -9.94
C GLY A 177 -10.43 -11.85 -10.55
N VAL A 178 -10.59 -10.58 -10.15
CA VAL A 178 -9.69 -9.50 -10.60
C VAL A 178 -8.25 -9.78 -10.20
N GLN A 179 -7.29 -9.34 -11.03
CA GLN A 179 -5.87 -9.43 -10.70
C GLN A 179 -5.52 -8.60 -9.47
N LEU A 180 -4.59 -9.09 -8.67
CA LEU A 180 -4.08 -8.41 -7.48
C LEU A 180 -2.68 -7.85 -7.70
N TYR A 181 -2.43 -6.72 -7.07
CA TYR A 181 -1.13 -6.08 -7.00
C TYR A 181 -0.91 -5.48 -5.61
N CYS A 182 0.13 -5.88 -4.92
CA CYS A 182 0.59 -5.18 -3.71
C CYS A 182 1.50 -4.04 -4.16
N GLY A 183 0.94 -2.83 -4.32
CA GLY A 183 1.64 -1.68 -4.87
C GLY A 183 2.79 -1.19 -4.01
N GLU A 184 2.66 -1.38 -2.70
CA GLU A 184 3.71 -1.05 -1.74
C GLU A 184 3.70 -2.03 -0.57
N TYR A 185 4.89 -2.45 -0.15
CA TYR A 185 5.20 -3.02 1.15
C TYR A 185 6.65 -2.71 1.49
N GLY A 186 6.96 -2.59 2.76
CA GLY A 186 8.32 -2.28 3.20
C GLY A 186 8.40 -2.09 4.70
N CYS A 187 9.62 -2.00 5.20
CA CYS A 187 9.89 -1.79 6.62
C CYS A 187 10.99 -0.74 6.79
N TYR A 188 10.71 0.28 7.59
CA TYR A 188 11.57 1.45 7.76
C TYR A 188 12.89 1.08 8.46
N HIS A 189 13.96 1.78 8.12
CA HIS A 189 15.32 1.41 8.53
C HIS A 189 15.57 1.47 10.04
N TYR A 190 14.77 2.19 10.82
CA TYR A 190 14.87 2.20 12.28
C TYR A 190 14.32 0.93 12.95
N ALA A 191 13.54 0.11 12.25
CA ALA A 191 13.16 -1.19 12.76
C ALA A 191 14.42 -2.07 12.97
N PRO A 192 14.46 -2.93 14.00
CA PRO A 192 15.57 -3.85 14.21
C PRO A 192 15.86 -4.64 12.93
N ARG A 193 17.15 -4.72 12.55
CA ARG A 193 17.56 -5.31 11.27
C ARG A 193 17.01 -6.71 11.05
N THR A 194 17.08 -7.56 12.07
CA THR A 194 16.58 -8.94 12.01
C THR A 194 15.08 -8.98 11.78
N ALA A 195 14.32 -8.18 12.51
CA ALA A 195 12.86 -8.08 12.34
C ALA A 195 12.48 -7.53 10.96
N ARG A 196 13.19 -6.50 10.48
CA ARG A 196 13.00 -5.93 9.14
C ARG A 196 13.16 -6.99 8.05
N ILE A 197 14.26 -7.75 8.09
CA ILE A 197 14.58 -8.77 7.09
C ILE A 197 13.57 -9.92 7.16
N ALA A 198 13.29 -10.46 8.35
CA ALA A 198 12.35 -11.57 8.53
C ALA A 198 10.94 -11.20 8.07
N TRP A 199 10.45 -10.01 8.43
CA TRP A 199 9.15 -9.52 8.00
C TRP A 199 9.08 -9.36 6.47
N THR A 200 10.12 -8.77 5.86
CA THR A 200 10.18 -8.60 4.40
C THR A 200 10.17 -9.93 3.68
N ALA A 201 10.98 -10.90 4.13
CA ALA A 201 11.03 -12.24 3.56
C ALA A 201 9.69 -12.95 3.63
N ASP A 202 9.01 -12.89 4.78
CA ASP A 202 7.70 -13.51 4.94
C ASP A 202 6.65 -12.87 4.02
N VAL A 203 6.59 -11.54 3.95
CA VAL A 203 5.62 -10.84 3.08
C VAL A 203 5.88 -11.14 1.61
N SER A 204 7.12 -11.03 1.12
CA SER A 204 7.49 -11.36 -0.27
C SER A 204 7.08 -12.78 -0.64
N SER A 205 7.42 -13.74 0.22
CA SER A 205 7.12 -15.15 0.01
C SER A 205 5.61 -15.44 0.02
N ILE A 206 4.83 -14.78 0.89
CA ILE A 206 3.36 -14.93 0.93
C ILE A 206 2.75 -14.36 -0.35
N LEU A 207 3.17 -13.17 -0.78
CA LEU A 207 2.67 -12.55 -2.00
C LEU A 207 2.98 -13.40 -3.24
N ALA A 208 4.23 -13.88 -3.36
CA ALA A 208 4.65 -14.78 -4.44
C ALA A 208 3.84 -16.10 -4.45
N ALA A 209 3.68 -16.74 -3.30
CA ALA A 209 2.91 -17.97 -3.18
C ALA A 209 1.42 -17.78 -3.52
N ALA A 210 0.87 -16.61 -3.28
CA ALA A 210 -0.50 -16.24 -3.64
C ALA A 210 -0.65 -15.81 -5.11
N GLY A 211 0.43 -15.72 -5.89
CA GLY A 211 0.43 -15.21 -7.27
C GLY A 211 0.11 -13.71 -7.37
N ILE A 212 0.40 -12.96 -6.33
CA ILE A 212 0.19 -11.51 -6.27
C ILE A 212 1.46 -10.80 -6.73
N ALA A 213 1.37 -9.98 -7.77
CA ALA A 213 2.46 -9.09 -8.15
C ALA A 213 2.70 -8.05 -7.05
N TYR A 214 3.95 -7.65 -6.84
CA TYR A 214 4.29 -6.73 -5.76
C TYR A 214 5.46 -5.82 -6.09
N SER A 215 5.52 -4.65 -5.42
CA SER A 215 6.63 -3.70 -5.44
C SER A 215 7.08 -3.37 -4.04
N TYR A 216 8.37 -3.49 -3.79
CA TYR A 216 8.96 -3.10 -2.51
C TYR A 216 9.15 -1.57 -2.45
N TRP A 217 8.70 -0.96 -1.39
CA TRP A 217 8.96 0.43 -1.08
C TRP A 217 10.13 0.51 -0.11
N GLU A 218 11.37 0.93 -0.52
CA GLU A 218 11.62 1.52 -1.82
C GLU A 218 13.01 1.15 -2.36
N TYR A 219 13.25 1.40 -3.64
CA TYR A 219 14.53 1.12 -4.29
C TYR A 219 15.69 1.90 -3.67
N LYS A 220 15.64 3.26 -3.68
CA LYS A 220 16.68 4.14 -3.13
C LYS A 220 16.13 5.52 -2.78
N GLY A 221 16.88 6.30 -2.00
CA GLY A 221 16.60 7.70 -1.70
C GLY A 221 15.79 7.97 -0.44
N GLY A 222 15.33 6.95 0.27
CA GLY A 222 14.56 7.11 1.50
C GLY A 222 14.85 6.05 2.56
N GLY A 223 14.07 6.09 3.64
CA GLY A 223 14.30 5.26 4.81
C GLY A 223 13.90 3.78 4.67
N TYR A 224 13.24 3.41 3.59
CA TYR A 224 12.92 2.02 3.26
C TYR A 224 13.92 1.39 2.30
N SER A 225 14.82 2.17 1.73
CA SER A 225 15.73 1.79 0.66
C SER A 225 16.53 0.52 0.94
N PHE A 226 16.72 -0.30 -0.10
CA PHE A 226 17.68 -1.40 -0.08
C PHE A 226 18.94 -1.11 -0.91
N CYS A 227 18.93 -0.04 -1.73
CA CYS A 227 20.08 0.45 -2.48
C CYS A 227 20.56 1.80 -1.95
N LYS A 228 21.86 2.08 -2.18
CA LYS A 228 22.48 3.40 -2.01
C LYS A 228 22.05 4.33 -3.15
N GLU A 229 22.36 5.62 -3.03
CA GLU A 229 22.07 6.63 -4.05
C GLU A 229 22.72 6.31 -5.43
N ASN A 230 23.89 5.69 -5.42
CA ASN A 230 24.58 5.26 -6.65
C ASN A 230 24.01 3.98 -7.28
N GLY A 231 22.97 3.38 -6.67
CA GLY A 231 22.32 2.16 -7.15
C GLY A 231 22.96 0.86 -6.69
N GLU A 232 24.05 0.89 -5.93
CA GLU A 232 24.62 -0.32 -5.32
C GLU A 232 23.69 -0.86 -4.22
N ILE A 233 23.61 -2.17 -4.08
CA ILE A 233 22.88 -2.80 -2.99
C ILE A 233 23.53 -2.42 -1.65
N ALA A 234 22.75 -1.78 -0.79
CA ALA A 234 23.19 -1.37 0.54
C ALA A 234 23.01 -2.47 1.60
N ASN A 235 22.09 -3.40 1.36
CA ASN A 235 21.75 -4.48 2.26
C ASN A 235 21.36 -5.73 1.46
N GLU A 236 22.35 -6.62 1.28
CA GLU A 236 22.19 -7.88 0.52
C GLU A 236 21.12 -8.80 1.11
N GLU A 237 21.04 -8.93 2.45
CA GLU A 237 20.02 -9.77 3.08
C GLU A 237 18.61 -9.25 2.82
N LEU A 238 18.43 -7.92 2.86
CA LEU A 238 17.14 -7.32 2.55
C LEU A 238 16.80 -7.49 1.05
N TYR A 239 17.78 -7.32 0.17
CA TYR A 239 17.61 -7.55 -1.26
C TYR A 239 17.17 -9.00 -1.52
N HIS A 240 17.84 -9.99 -0.94
CA HIS A 240 17.46 -11.39 -1.07
C HIS A 240 16.08 -11.69 -0.44
N ALA A 241 15.69 -10.98 0.62
CA ALA A 241 14.35 -11.11 1.18
C ALA A 241 13.24 -10.56 0.25
N ILE A 242 13.57 -9.64 -0.65
CA ILE A 242 12.62 -9.05 -1.61
C ILE A 242 12.43 -9.94 -2.84
N ILE A 243 13.51 -10.53 -3.37
CA ILE A 243 13.53 -11.22 -4.68
C ILE A 243 13.34 -12.74 -4.60
N GLN A 244 12.75 -13.26 -3.56
CA GLN A 244 12.55 -14.70 -3.33
C GLN A 244 11.95 -15.46 -4.51
#